data_caa2a47ceb04ecc7260e4be65c5c65e8
#
_entry.id   caa2a47ceb04ecc7260e4be65c5c65e8
#
_cell.length_a   1.000
_cell.length_b   1.000
_cell.length_c   1.000
_cell.angle_alpha   90.00
_cell.angle_beta   90.00
_cell.angle_gamma   90.00
#
_symmetry.space_group_name_H-M   'P 1'
#
loop_
_entity.id
_entity.type
_entity.pdbx_description
1 polymer ?
#
loop_
_entity_poly.entity_id
_entity_poly.type
_entity_poly.pdbx_seq_one_letter_code
_entity_poly.pdbx_strand_id
1 'polypeptide(L)'
;MGTREVELVVGDSRSTSNGVRQASLTDVAGLAGVSHMTVSRVVNGIGPVRAQTRARVLAAIQELDYRPNSAARALVTGRSGALGVVALESTLYGPASTLYGIENAAREAGFTITISSVSLPSGPSISDAVESLRRQAVEGIVVIAPHAAAAKALEHAPRDVSLVAVGGGDSAAVPIISVDQYDGARRATEHLLALGHPTVWHVAGPAAWLEAQNRERGWRETLERHGVPVPPVVRGDWSSRSGYEAGRTLVAEPGVEAVFVANDQMALGLLRALTEAGVGVPKDMRIAGFDDVPEAAYFSPPLTTVRQDFIELGRRTFGLLAERMAGGEPTARHLVTPELIVRESTGPR
;
A
#
# COMPACT_ATOMS: atom_id res chain seq x y z
N MET A 1 -36.61 -42.42 -42.28
CA MET A 1 -35.74 -43.55 -42.03
C MET A 1 -34.48 -42.95 -41.39
N GLY A 2 -34.24 -43.03 -40.19
CA GLY A 2 -34.35 -43.77 -38.97
C GLY A 2 -33.51 -43.03 -37.95
N THR A 3 -34.17 -42.34 -37.06
CA THR A 3 -33.57 -41.69 -35.88
C THR A 3 -33.14 -42.78 -34.90
N ARG A 4 -31.87 -42.82 -34.55
CA ARG A 4 -31.35 -43.58 -33.40
C ARG A 4 -31.22 -42.63 -32.21
N GLU A 5 -32.11 -42.81 -31.26
CA GLU A 5 -31.95 -42.28 -29.89
C GLU A 5 -30.77 -42.99 -29.24
N VAL A 6 -29.88 -42.17 -28.63
CA VAL A 6 -28.80 -42.65 -27.76
C VAL A 6 -29.26 -42.40 -26.31
N GLU A 7 -29.67 -43.46 -25.66
CA GLU A 7 -29.98 -43.49 -24.25
C GLU A 7 -28.67 -43.21 -23.41
N LEU A 8 -28.62 -42.09 -22.74
CA LEU A 8 -27.58 -41.77 -21.78
C LEU A 8 -27.89 -42.49 -20.45
N VAL A 9 -27.19 -43.58 -20.20
CA VAL A 9 -27.16 -44.24 -18.89
C VAL A 9 -26.44 -43.33 -17.89
N VAL A 10 -27.22 -42.69 -17.02
CA VAL A 10 -26.68 -41.94 -15.85
C VAL A 10 -26.20 -42.97 -14.83
N GLY A 11 -24.92 -43.22 -14.85
CA GLY A 11 -24.25 -43.99 -13.81
C GLY A 11 -24.19 -43.17 -12.52
N ASP A 12 -24.85 -43.67 -11.47
CA ASP A 12 -24.82 -43.19 -10.09
C ASP A 12 -23.41 -43.38 -9.50
N SER A 13 -22.50 -42.43 -9.77
CA SER A 13 -21.20 -42.39 -9.12
C SER A 13 -21.34 -41.71 -7.75
N ARG A 14 -21.65 -42.50 -6.72
CA ARG A 14 -21.44 -42.11 -5.33
C ARG A 14 -19.96 -41.81 -5.14
N SER A 15 -19.58 -40.53 -5.30
CA SER A 15 -18.30 -39.99 -4.94
C SER A 15 -18.16 -40.10 -3.41
N THR A 16 -17.49 -41.13 -2.95
CA THR A 16 -16.94 -41.18 -1.57
C THR A 16 -15.80 -40.18 -1.52
N SER A 17 -16.10 -38.92 -1.20
CA SER A 17 -15.09 -37.97 -0.74
C SER A 17 -14.56 -38.47 0.59
N ASN A 18 -13.41 -39.14 0.56
CA ASN A 18 -12.61 -39.45 1.73
C ASN A 18 -12.00 -38.12 2.24
N GLY A 19 -12.84 -37.25 2.84
CA GLY A 19 -12.38 -36.05 3.52
C GLY A 19 -11.56 -36.51 4.72
N VAL A 20 -10.25 -36.29 4.66
CA VAL A 20 -9.38 -36.43 5.83
C VAL A 20 -9.99 -35.58 6.94
N ARG A 21 -10.58 -36.24 7.95
CA ARG A 21 -11.19 -35.55 9.10
C ARG A 21 -10.07 -34.78 9.81
N GLN A 22 -10.12 -33.46 9.76
CA GLN A 22 -9.20 -32.62 10.52
C GLN A 22 -9.33 -32.92 12.01
N ALA A 23 -8.18 -33.10 12.68
CA ALA A 23 -8.15 -33.30 14.12
C ALA A 23 -8.84 -32.14 14.85
N SER A 24 -9.61 -32.46 15.88
CA SER A 24 -10.33 -31.49 16.72
C SER A 24 -9.57 -31.24 18.04
N LEU A 25 -9.94 -30.19 18.75
CA LEU A 25 -9.47 -29.94 20.13
C LEU A 25 -9.74 -31.11 21.06
N THR A 26 -10.84 -31.86 20.82
CA THR A 26 -11.18 -33.06 21.57
C THR A 26 -10.22 -34.21 21.32
N ASP A 27 -9.78 -34.38 20.07
CA ASP A 27 -8.80 -35.41 19.72
C ASP A 27 -7.44 -35.12 20.38
N VAL A 28 -7.00 -33.83 20.36
CA VAL A 28 -5.79 -33.40 21.09
C VAL A 28 -5.91 -33.62 22.60
N ALA A 29 -7.09 -33.33 23.20
CA ALA A 29 -7.35 -33.54 24.62
C ALA A 29 -7.24 -35.01 24.98
N GLY A 30 -7.84 -35.90 24.18
CA GLY A 30 -7.78 -37.35 24.34
C GLY A 30 -6.33 -37.86 24.27
N LEU A 31 -5.55 -37.48 23.25
CA LEU A 31 -4.17 -37.94 23.09
C LEU A 31 -3.24 -37.37 24.18
N ALA A 32 -3.41 -36.12 24.59
CA ALA A 32 -2.61 -35.50 25.64
C ALA A 32 -3.03 -35.94 27.05
N GLY A 33 -4.15 -36.65 27.24
CA GLY A 33 -4.69 -37.08 28.55
C GLY A 33 -5.04 -35.90 29.45
N VAL A 34 -5.70 -34.86 28.91
CA VAL A 34 -6.10 -33.65 29.62
C VAL A 34 -7.52 -33.21 29.22
N SER A 35 -8.10 -32.28 29.97
CA SER A 35 -9.38 -31.71 29.57
C SER A 35 -9.27 -30.80 28.34
N HIS A 36 -10.37 -30.69 27.57
CA HIS A 36 -10.53 -29.74 26.47
C HIS A 36 -10.15 -28.29 26.88
N MET A 37 -10.56 -27.90 28.10
CA MET A 37 -10.22 -26.59 28.67
C MET A 37 -8.70 -26.39 28.83
N THR A 38 -7.97 -27.46 29.20
CA THR A 38 -6.51 -27.42 29.37
C THR A 38 -5.83 -27.24 27.99
N VAL A 39 -6.30 -27.96 26.95
CA VAL A 39 -5.81 -27.78 25.59
C VAL A 39 -6.06 -26.36 25.10
N SER A 40 -7.30 -25.87 25.30
CA SER A 40 -7.66 -24.48 24.94
C SER A 40 -6.74 -23.44 25.60
N ARG A 41 -6.42 -23.62 26.90
CA ARG A 41 -5.48 -22.73 27.62
C ARG A 41 -4.06 -22.77 27.02
N VAL A 42 -3.56 -23.94 26.65
CA VAL A 42 -2.24 -24.08 26.02
C VAL A 42 -2.20 -23.45 24.66
N VAL A 43 -3.22 -23.70 23.81
CA VAL A 43 -3.33 -23.17 22.45
C VAL A 43 -3.47 -21.64 22.45
N ASN A 44 -4.27 -21.09 23.36
CA ASN A 44 -4.54 -19.65 23.43
C ASN A 44 -3.59 -18.87 24.35
N GLY A 45 -2.66 -19.55 25.04
CA GLY A 45 -1.75 -18.89 25.96
C GLY A 45 -2.40 -18.32 27.22
N ILE A 46 -3.63 -18.75 27.58
CA ILE A 46 -4.44 -18.17 28.65
C ILE A 46 -4.24 -18.95 29.95
N GLY A 47 -3.77 -18.27 30.98
CA GLY A 47 -3.63 -18.80 32.35
C GLY A 47 -2.44 -19.76 32.55
N PRO A 48 -2.17 -20.11 33.82
CA PRO A 48 -1.05 -20.97 34.16
C PRO A 48 -1.33 -22.43 33.81
N VAL A 49 -0.44 -23.07 33.04
CA VAL A 49 -0.41 -24.50 32.78
C VAL A 49 0.97 -25.03 33.15
N ARG A 50 1.01 -26.15 33.90
CA ARG A 50 2.27 -26.81 34.31
C ARG A 50 3.11 -27.16 33.08
N ALA A 51 4.42 -26.95 33.13
CA ALA A 51 5.34 -27.18 32.02
C ALA A 51 5.19 -28.58 31.39
N GLN A 52 5.10 -29.64 32.21
CA GLN A 52 4.90 -31.01 31.76
C GLN A 52 3.56 -31.22 31.01
N THR A 53 2.48 -30.57 31.45
CA THR A 53 1.18 -30.63 30.79
C THR A 53 1.21 -29.89 29.46
N ARG A 54 1.86 -28.73 29.42
CA ARG A 54 2.08 -27.96 28.18
C ARG A 54 2.85 -28.79 27.14
N ALA A 55 3.94 -29.46 27.56
CA ALA A 55 4.75 -30.28 26.67
C ALA A 55 3.91 -31.43 26.06
N ARG A 56 3.10 -32.14 26.85
CA ARG A 56 2.21 -33.21 26.35
C ARG A 56 1.19 -32.70 25.33
N VAL A 57 0.58 -31.55 25.60
CA VAL A 57 -0.39 -30.94 24.67
C VAL A 57 0.29 -30.53 23.37
N LEU A 58 1.45 -29.90 23.42
CA LEU A 58 2.20 -29.52 22.21
C LEU A 58 2.62 -30.74 21.38
N ALA A 59 3.06 -31.84 22.03
CA ALA A 59 3.37 -33.09 21.34
C ALA A 59 2.13 -33.68 20.65
N ALA A 60 0.98 -33.71 21.31
CA ALA A 60 -0.27 -34.17 20.72
C ALA A 60 -0.74 -33.32 19.54
N ILE A 61 -0.55 -31.98 19.61
CA ILE A 61 -0.83 -31.06 18.50
C ILE A 61 0.03 -31.41 17.28
N GLN A 62 1.32 -31.65 17.48
CA GLN A 62 2.25 -32.03 16.39
C GLN A 62 1.90 -33.40 15.79
N GLU A 63 1.61 -34.38 16.62
CA GLU A 63 1.29 -35.75 16.19
C GLU A 63 0.01 -35.81 15.36
N LEU A 64 -1.01 -35.02 15.72
CA LEU A 64 -2.30 -34.97 15.04
C LEU A 64 -2.34 -33.94 13.89
N ASP A 65 -1.24 -33.23 13.58
CA ASP A 65 -1.22 -32.04 12.70
C ASP A 65 -2.43 -31.10 13.01
N TYR A 66 -2.74 -30.98 14.31
CA TYR A 66 -3.88 -30.15 14.72
C TYR A 66 -3.58 -28.68 14.46
N ARG A 67 -4.46 -28.04 13.67
CA ARG A 67 -4.41 -26.60 13.42
C ARG A 67 -5.57 -25.94 14.13
N PRO A 68 -5.29 -24.96 15.02
CA PRO A 68 -6.34 -24.20 15.67
C PRO A 68 -7.30 -23.57 14.66
N ASN A 69 -8.57 -23.83 14.79
CA ASN A 69 -9.60 -23.20 13.94
C ASN A 69 -9.79 -21.76 14.38
N SER A 70 -9.36 -20.80 13.51
CA SER A 70 -9.49 -19.36 13.77
C SER A 70 -10.95 -18.93 13.94
N ALA A 71 -11.89 -19.52 13.19
CA ALA A 71 -13.31 -19.22 13.32
C ALA A 71 -13.88 -19.67 14.66
N ALA A 72 -13.49 -20.87 15.15
CA ALA A 72 -13.88 -21.34 16.47
C ALA A 72 -13.28 -20.47 17.58
N ARG A 73 -12.03 -20.02 17.41
CA ARG A 73 -11.39 -19.08 18.35
C ARG A 73 -12.11 -17.74 18.37
N ALA A 74 -12.48 -17.21 17.20
CA ALA A 74 -13.20 -15.95 17.07
C ALA A 74 -14.56 -16.01 17.80
N LEU A 75 -15.30 -17.13 17.69
CA LEU A 75 -16.57 -17.33 18.42
C LEU A 75 -16.39 -17.30 19.94
N VAL A 76 -15.28 -17.85 20.46
CA VAL A 76 -15.03 -17.93 21.91
C VAL A 76 -14.49 -16.62 22.47
N THR A 77 -13.61 -15.96 21.71
CA THR A 77 -12.90 -14.75 22.17
C THR A 77 -13.60 -13.45 21.77
N GLY A 78 -14.56 -13.50 20.82
CA GLY A 78 -15.15 -12.32 20.20
C GLY A 78 -14.18 -11.57 19.27
N ARG A 79 -12.99 -12.13 18.96
CA ARG A 79 -11.93 -11.51 18.17
C ARG A 79 -11.49 -12.40 17.04
N SER A 80 -11.54 -11.87 15.81
CA SER A 80 -11.15 -12.62 14.61
C SER A 80 -9.64 -12.75 14.44
N GLY A 81 -8.84 -11.82 14.97
CA GLY A 81 -7.41 -11.68 14.71
C GLY A 81 -7.13 -11.29 13.26
N ALA A 82 -8.12 -10.72 12.56
CA ALA A 82 -7.99 -10.32 11.16
C ALA A 82 -8.19 -8.81 11.00
N LEU A 83 -7.40 -8.21 10.13
CA LEU A 83 -7.56 -6.83 9.67
C LEU A 83 -7.91 -6.82 8.19
N GLY A 84 -8.71 -5.85 7.77
CA GLY A 84 -9.02 -5.60 6.38
C GLY A 84 -8.11 -4.52 5.79
N VAL A 85 -7.70 -4.69 4.53
CA VAL A 85 -7.07 -3.61 3.76
C VAL A 85 -7.83 -3.45 2.44
N VAL A 86 -8.39 -2.26 2.23
CA VAL A 86 -8.91 -1.86 0.92
C VAL A 86 -7.75 -1.19 0.18
N ALA A 87 -7.31 -1.81 -0.93
CA ALA A 87 -6.17 -1.34 -1.71
C ALA A 87 -6.61 -0.89 -3.11
N LEU A 88 -6.36 0.37 -3.44
CA LEU A 88 -6.51 0.90 -4.79
C LEU A 88 -5.14 0.88 -5.47
N GLU A 89 -5.14 0.51 -6.79
CA GLU A 89 -3.91 0.53 -7.61
C GLU A 89 -2.72 -0.19 -6.95
N SER A 90 -2.99 -1.37 -6.36
CA SER A 90 -2.03 -2.15 -5.56
C SER A 90 -0.80 -2.64 -6.33
N THR A 91 -0.72 -2.44 -7.64
CA THR A 91 0.44 -2.76 -8.49
C THR A 91 1.46 -1.64 -8.56
N LEU A 92 1.12 -0.43 -8.14
CA LEU A 92 2.04 0.70 -8.09
C LEU A 92 2.96 0.60 -6.86
N TYR A 93 4.19 1.10 -6.99
CA TYR A 93 5.24 0.97 -5.98
C TYR A 93 4.82 1.50 -4.59
N GLY A 94 4.29 2.73 -4.52
CA GLY A 94 3.89 3.34 -3.26
C GLY A 94 2.81 2.56 -2.50
N PRO A 95 1.63 2.29 -3.11
CA PRO A 95 0.59 1.47 -2.52
C PRO A 95 1.05 0.06 -2.12
N ALA A 96 1.82 -0.63 -2.98
CA ALA A 96 2.35 -1.97 -2.69
C ALA A 96 3.31 -1.97 -1.49
N SER A 97 4.23 -1.03 -1.44
CA SER A 97 5.22 -0.91 -0.35
C SER A 97 4.57 -0.50 0.97
N THR A 98 3.55 0.35 0.93
CA THR A 98 2.75 0.71 2.10
C THR A 98 1.99 -0.49 2.65
N LEU A 99 1.33 -1.26 1.76
CA LEU A 99 0.64 -2.50 2.12
C LEU A 99 1.59 -3.50 2.80
N TYR A 100 2.81 -3.67 2.26
CA TYR A 100 3.83 -4.52 2.85
C TYR A 100 4.24 -4.04 4.26
N GLY A 101 4.38 -2.75 4.47
CA GLY A 101 4.65 -2.17 5.79
C GLY A 101 3.53 -2.41 6.81
N ILE A 102 2.27 -2.29 6.36
CA ILE A 102 1.08 -2.60 7.18
C ILE A 102 1.06 -4.08 7.56
N GLU A 103 1.29 -4.98 6.56
CA GLU A 103 1.29 -6.44 6.78
C GLU A 103 2.34 -6.86 7.80
N ASN A 104 3.57 -6.37 7.67
CA ASN A 104 4.63 -6.68 8.62
C ASN A 104 4.27 -6.27 10.05
N ALA A 105 3.78 -5.04 10.24
CA ALA A 105 3.40 -4.55 11.57
C ALA A 105 2.20 -5.32 12.15
N ALA A 106 1.21 -5.65 11.33
CA ALA A 106 0.05 -6.45 11.73
C ALA A 106 0.46 -7.88 12.13
N ARG A 107 1.32 -8.52 11.36
CA ARG A 107 1.83 -9.86 11.63
C ARG A 107 2.66 -9.93 12.93
N GLU A 108 3.50 -8.94 13.19
CA GLU A 108 4.24 -8.82 14.46
C GLU A 108 3.29 -8.67 15.66
N ALA A 109 2.15 -8.01 15.48
CA ALA A 109 1.10 -7.89 16.48
C ALA A 109 0.14 -9.10 16.54
N GLY A 110 0.35 -10.14 15.73
CA GLY A 110 -0.44 -11.38 15.73
C GLY A 110 -1.74 -11.29 14.91
N PHE A 111 -1.89 -10.31 14.04
CA PHE A 111 -3.02 -10.20 13.12
C PHE A 111 -2.69 -10.82 11.75
N THR A 112 -3.73 -11.31 11.09
CA THR A 112 -3.72 -11.66 9.67
C THR A 112 -4.35 -10.53 8.85
N ILE A 113 -3.98 -10.39 7.56
CA ILE A 113 -4.56 -9.39 6.67
C ILE A 113 -5.43 -10.05 5.61
N THR A 114 -6.62 -9.48 5.40
CA THR A 114 -7.50 -9.74 4.27
C THR A 114 -7.52 -8.51 3.37
N ILE A 115 -7.17 -8.69 2.10
CA ILE A 115 -7.09 -7.59 1.13
C ILE A 115 -8.35 -7.61 0.25
N SER A 116 -8.96 -6.44 0.07
CA SER A 116 -9.98 -6.18 -0.93
C SER A 116 -9.45 -5.17 -1.94
N SER A 117 -9.11 -5.63 -3.14
CA SER A 117 -8.61 -4.75 -4.19
C SER A 117 -9.77 -4.05 -4.91
N VAL A 118 -9.61 -2.75 -5.12
CA VAL A 118 -10.56 -1.90 -5.83
C VAL A 118 -9.88 -1.30 -7.05
N SER A 119 -10.53 -1.35 -8.21
CA SER A 119 -10.06 -0.72 -9.46
C SER A 119 -11.10 0.29 -9.94
N LEU A 120 -10.71 1.56 -10.08
CA LEU A 120 -11.57 2.61 -10.61
C LEU A 120 -11.37 2.73 -12.15
N PRO A 121 -12.45 3.04 -12.91
CA PRO A 121 -13.84 3.28 -12.52
C PRO A 121 -14.74 2.04 -12.51
N SER A 122 -14.28 0.85 -12.90
CA SER A 122 -15.12 -0.31 -13.26
C SER A 122 -15.13 -1.46 -12.25
N GLY A 123 -14.58 -1.25 -11.03
CA GLY A 123 -14.57 -2.25 -9.95
C GLY A 123 -15.63 -1.99 -8.87
N PRO A 124 -15.67 -2.85 -7.82
CA PRO A 124 -16.47 -2.59 -6.63
C PRO A 124 -16.07 -1.24 -6.01
N SER A 125 -17.04 -0.53 -5.44
CA SER A 125 -16.77 0.73 -4.75
C SER A 125 -15.98 0.49 -3.45
N ILE A 126 -15.34 1.54 -2.93
CA ILE A 126 -14.67 1.47 -1.62
C ILE A 126 -15.68 1.08 -0.53
N SER A 127 -16.90 1.59 -0.61
CA SER A 127 -17.97 1.24 0.34
C SER A 127 -18.32 -0.25 0.27
N ASP A 128 -18.42 -0.84 -0.92
CA ASP A 128 -18.68 -2.28 -1.08
C ASP A 128 -17.53 -3.12 -0.53
N ALA A 129 -16.29 -2.68 -0.77
CA ALA A 129 -15.09 -3.35 -0.24
C ALA A 129 -15.05 -3.30 1.28
N VAL A 130 -15.32 -2.15 1.89
CA VAL A 130 -15.42 -1.98 3.35
C VAL A 130 -16.52 -2.88 3.91
N GLU A 131 -17.72 -2.89 3.30
CA GLU A 131 -18.83 -3.72 3.76
C GLU A 131 -18.54 -5.22 3.60
N SER A 132 -17.82 -5.62 2.55
CA SER A 132 -17.36 -7.00 2.38
C SER A 132 -16.40 -7.44 3.50
N LEU A 133 -15.47 -6.58 3.89
CA LEU A 133 -14.54 -6.85 4.99
C LEU A 133 -15.26 -6.89 6.35
N ARG A 134 -16.25 -6.01 6.56
CA ARG A 134 -17.10 -6.05 7.77
C ARG A 134 -17.84 -7.39 7.92
N ARG A 135 -18.41 -7.91 6.82
CA ARG A 135 -19.07 -9.24 6.84
C ARG A 135 -18.10 -10.38 7.20
N GLN A 136 -16.81 -10.20 6.96
CA GLN A 136 -15.76 -11.14 7.36
C GLN A 136 -15.31 -10.95 8.82
N ALA A 137 -15.97 -10.05 9.56
CA ALA A 137 -15.71 -9.75 10.96
C ALA A 137 -14.26 -9.32 11.24
N VAL A 138 -13.63 -8.54 10.34
CA VAL A 138 -12.32 -7.94 10.61
C VAL A 138 -12.43 -6.97 11.78
N GLU A 139 -11.37 -6.88 12.61
CA GLU A 139 -11.36 -6.02 13.81
C GLU A 139 -11.09 -4.54 13.48
N GLY A 140 -10.47 -4.28 12.33
CA GLY A 140 -10.21 -2.93 11.84
C GLY A 140 -9.90 -2.94 10.35
N ILE A 141 -10.00 -1.77 9.72
CA ILE A 141 -9.83 -1.61 8.28
C ILE A 141 -8.85 -0.47 7.98
N VAL A 142 -7.88 -0.72 7.10
CA VAL A 142 -7.07 0.32 6.46
C VAL A 142 -7.57 0.53 5.03
N VAL A 143 -7.70 1.78 4.62
CA VAL A 143 -8.00 2.14 3.22
C VAL A 143 -6.81 2.88 2.63
N ILE A 144 -6.14 2.28 1.65
CA ILE A 144 -5.10 2.95 0.86
C ILE A 144 -5.81 3.69 -0.27
N ALA A 145 -5.95 5.01 -0.12
CA ALA A 145 -6.87 5.84 -0.89
C ALA A 145 -6.16 7.06 -1.52
N PRO A 146 -5.37 6.86 -2.59
CA PRO A 146 -4.65 7.96 -3.24
C PRO A 146 -5.55 8.89 -4.08
N HIS A 147 -6.81 8.53 -4.29
CA HIS A 147 -7.75 9.26 -5.16
C HIS A 147 -8.72 10.17 -4.39
N ALA A 148 -9.05 11.32 -4.97
CA ALA A 148 -10.07 12.23 -4.43
C ALA A 148 -11.44 11.55 -4.25
N ALA A 149 -11.83 10.66 -5.16
CA ALA A 149 -13.07 9.89 -5.05
C ALA A 149 -13.07 8.96 -3.82
N ALA A 150 -11.92 8.42 -3.45
CA ALA A 150 -11.76 7.60 -2.27
C ALA A 150 -11.89 8.41 -0.97
N ALA A 151 -11.27 9.58 -0.91
CA ALA A 151 -11.41 10.48 0.23
C ALA A 151 -12.88 10.85 0.48
N LYS A 152 -13.64 11.14 -0.59
CA LYS A 152 -15.09 11.43 -0.49
C LYS A 152 -15.90 10.22 0.02
N ALA A 153 -15.56 9.00 -0.38
CA ALA A 153 -16.23 7.79 0.12
C ALA A 153 -16.01 7.59 1.63
N LEU A 154 -14.86 8.00 2.15
CA LEU A 154 -14.53 7.92 3.57
C LEU A 154 -15.34 8.87 4.47
N GLU A 155 -15.92 9.94 3.93
CA GLU A 155 -16.82 10.82 4.68
C GLU A 155 -18.07 10.08 5.20
N HIS A 156 -18.47 9.00 4.51
CA HIS A 156 -19.61 8.17 4.84
C HIS A 156 -19.20 6.82 5.43
N ALA A 157 -17.96 6.71 5.92
CA ALA A 157 -17.45 5.48 6.51
C ALA A 157 -18.28 5.04 7.73
N PRO A 158 -18.53 3.74 7.90
CA PRO A 158 -19.25 3.22 9.06
C PRO A 158 -18.48 3.53 10.35
N ARG A 159 -19.22 3.91 11.41
CA ARG A 159 -18.62 4.29 12.70
C ARG A 159 -18.40 3.11 13.66
N ASP A 160 -18.96 1.96 13.35
CA ASP A 160 -18.93 0.74 14.16
C ASP A 160 -17.71 -0.15 13.87
N VAL A 161 -16.84 0.26 12.93
CA VAL A 161 -15.57 -0.39 12.66
C VAL A 161 -14.43 0.64 12.77
N SER A 162 -13.32 0.22 13.38
CA SER A 162 -12.10 1.04 13.42
C SER A 162 -11.52 1.17 12.02
N LEU A 163 -11.42 2.40 11.49
CA LEU A 163 -10.96 2.67 10.14
C LEU A 163 -9.90 3.76 10.13
N VAL A 164 -8.81 3.56 9.37
CA VAL A 164 -7.74 4.53 9.12
C VAL A 164 -7.49 4.57 7.62
N ALA A 165 -7.21 5.76 7.08
CA ALA A 165 -6.86 5.93 5.68
C ALA A 165 -5.39 6.31 5.48
N VAL A 166 -4.83 5.85 4.36
CA VAL A 166 -3.51 6.26 3.86
C VAL A 166 -3.70 6.99 2.55
N GLY A 167 -3.11 8.17 2.42
CA GLY A 167 -3.14 8.97 1.19
C GLY A 167 -3.44 10.44 1.42
N GLY A 168 -3.61 11.17 0.32
CA GLY A 168 -3.96 12.59 0.37
C GLY A 168 -5.44 12.82 0.72
N GLY A 169 -5.75 14.03 1.17
CA GLY A 169 -7.10 14.47 1.47
C GLY A 169 -7.30 14.79 2.94
N ASP A 170 -8.48 15.29 3.25
CA ASP A 170 -8.91 15.62 4.60
C ASP A 170 -10.22 14.87 4.88
N SER A 171 -10.34 14.28 6.05
CA SER A 171 -11.57 13.69 6.55
C SER A 171 -11.71 14.00 8.04
N ALA A 172 -12.88 14.47 8.44
CA ALA A 172 -13.20 14.62 9.85
C ALA A 172 -13.66 13.29 10.51
N ALA A 173 -14.03 12.31 9.68
CA ALA A 173 -14.60 11.04 10.15
C ALA A 173 -13.54 9.94 10.37
N VAL A 174 -12.44 9.99 9.61
CA VAL A 174 -11.43 8.94 9.58
C VAL A 174 -10.04 9.56 9.70
N PRO A 175 -9.18 9.10 10.63
CA PRO A 175 -7.79 9.53 10.68
C PRO A 175 -7.06 9.18 9.38
N ILE A 176 -6.30 10.14 8.87
CA ILE A 176 -5.53 10.00 7.63
C ILE A 176 -4.05 10.14 7.95
N ILE A 177 -3.25 9.26 7.42
CA ILE A 177 -1.80 9.37 7.42
C ILE A 177 -1.27 9.44 5.98
N SER A 178 -0.34 10.33 5.72
CA SER A 178 0.30 10.48 4.40
C SER A 178 1.73 10.97 4.53
N VAL A 179 2.53 10.80 3.48
CA VAL A 179 3.77 11.54 3.33
C VAL A 179 3.44 12.98 2.95
N ASP A 180 4.22 13.95 3.41
CA ASP A 180 4.07 15.34 2.99
C ASP A 180 4.55 15.55 1.55
N GLN A 181 3.62 15.31 0.62
CA GLN A 181 3.86 15.40 -0.83
C GLN A 181 4.23 16.81 -1.26
N TYR A 182 3.62 17.82 -0.60
CA TYR A 182 3.90 19.22 -0.87
C TYR A 182 5.34 19.59 -0.48
N ASP A 183 5.75 19.25 0.73
CA ASP A 183 7.10 19.53 1.21
C ASP A 183 8.17 18.79 0.41
N GLY A 184 7.90 17.53 0.03
CA GLY A 184 8.80 16.78 -0.85
C GLY A 184 9.01 17.44 -2.21
N ALA A 185 7.94 17.86 -2.86
CA ALA A 185 8.01 18.57 -4.15
C ALA A 185 8.69 19.93 -4.02
N ARG A 186 8.41 20.67 -2.93
CA ARG A 186 9.11 21.91 -2.60
C ARG A 186 10.62 21.70 -2.52
N ARG A 187 11.06 20.68 -1.76
CA ARG A 187 12.50 20.36 -1.59
C ARG A 187 13.20 20.01 -2.91
N ALA A 188 12.54 19.19 -3.76
CA ALA A 188 13.09 18.84 -5.07
C ALA A 188 13.21 20.08 -5.98
N THR A 189 12.20 20.94 -5.98
CA THR A 189 12.17 22.16 -6.78
C THR A 189 13.20 23.19 -6.31
N GLU A 190 13.28 23.43 -4.98
CA GLU A 190 14.28 24.33 -4.39
C GLU A 190 15.71 23.85 -4.67
N HIS A 191 15.96 22.54 -4.61
CA HIS A 191 17.26 21.95 -4.94
C HIS A 191 17.65 22.26 -6.38
N LEU A 192 16.74 22.05 -7.34
CA LEU A 192 17.03 22.35 -8.76
C LEU A 192 17.24 23.85 -9.01
N LEU A 193 16.44 24.73 -8.38
CA LEU A 193 16.63 26.17 -8.47
C LEU A 193 17.98 26.62 -7.87
N ALA A 194 18.39 26.03 -6.74
CA ALA A 194 19.66 26.35 -6.09
C ALA A 194 20.90 25.99 -6.93
N LEU A 195 20.72 25.17 -7.98
CA LEU A 195 21.77 24.87 -8.97
C LEU A 195 21.89 25.92 -10.06
N GLY A 196 21.10 27.00 -10.00
CA GLY A 196 21.20 28.18 -10.89
C GLY A 196 20.31 28.11 -12.13
N HIS A 197 19.34 27.19 -12.18
CA HIS A 197 18.42 27.11 -13.31
C HIS A 197 17.38 28.24 -13.28
N PRO A 198 16.99 28.80 -14.43
CA PRO A 198 16.03 29.90 -14.50
C PRO A 198 14.61 29.50 -14.12
N THR A 199 14.30 28.23 -14.25
CA THR A 199 13.04 27.60 -13.81
C THR A 199 13.18 26.10 -13.73
N VAL A 200 12.14 25.40 -13.26
CA VAL A 200 12.06 23.94 -13.19
C VAL A 200 10.77 23.49 -13.88
N TRP A 201 10.89 22.63 -14.87
CA TRP A 201 9.74 21.98 -15.51
C TRP A 201 9.21 20.85 -14.65
N HIS A 202 7.95 20.45 -14.86
CA HIS A 202 7.32 19.39 -14.09
C HIS A 202 6.63 18.34 -14.97
N VAL A 203 7.05 17.08 -14.79
CA VAL A 203 6.30 15.92 -15.29
C VAL A 203 5.44 15.42 -14.14
N ALA A 204 4.16 15.81 -14.16
CA ALA A 204 3.20 15.50 -13.12
C ALA A 204 2.57 14.09 -13.30
N GLY A 205 2.05 13.53 -12.21
CA GLY A 205 1.20 12.35 -12.27
C GLY A 205 -0.24 12.65 -12.70
N PRO A 206 -1.12 11.62 -12.69
CA PRO A 206 -2.53 11.78 -13.08
C PRO A 206 -3.28 12.76 -12.18
N ALA A 207 -4.07 13.65 -12.78
CA ALA A 207 -4.75 14.73 -12.07
C ALA A 207 -5.77 14.26 -11.03
N ALA A 208 -6.27 13.02 -11.11
CA ALA A 208 -7.21 12.45 -10.14
C ALA A 208 -6.53 12.04 -8.81
N TRP A 209 -5.19 11.97 -8.79
CA TRP A 209 -4.42 11.58 -7.63
C TRP A 209 -4.10 12.77 -6.73
N LEU A 210 -4.47 12.67 -5.46
CA LEU A 210 -4.23 13.74 -4.48
C LEU A 210 -2.73 13.99 -4.24
N GLU A 211 -1.93 12.94 -4.26
CA GLU A 211 -0.47 13.03 -4.19
C GLU A 211 0.10 13.82 -5.37
N ALA A 212 -0.36 13.53 -6.59
CA ALA A 212 0.08 14.28 -7.79
C ALA A 212 -0.31 15.75 -7.71
N GLN A 213 -1.53 16.06 -7.26
CA GLN A 213 -1.99 17.43 -7.05
C GLN A 213 -1.13 18.16 -6.01
N ASN A 214 -0.81 17.52 -4.88
CA ASN A 214 0.02 18.12 -3.83
C ASN A 214 1.46 18.32 -4.29
N ARG A 215 2.04 17.38 -5.07
CA ARG A 215 3.38 17.55 -5.68
C ARG A 215 3.38 18.71 -6.68
N GLU A 216 2.39 18.79 -7.56
CA GLU A 216 2.24 19.92 -8.51
C GLU A 216 2.09 21.25 -7.78
N ARG A 217 1.30 21.30 -6.71
CA ARG A 217 1.14 22.50 -5.89
C ARG A 217 2.46 22.91 -5.24
N GLY A 218 3.18 21.97 -4.63
CA GLY A 218 4.48 22.21 -4.00
C GLY A 218 5.51 22.76 -4.98
N TRP A 219 5.57 22.20 -6.19
CA TRP A 219 6.41 22.69 -7.28
C TRP A 219 6.00 24.11 -7.72
N ARG A 220 4.72 24.33 -8.04
CA ARG A 220 4.21 25.60 -8.55
C ARG A 220 4.43 26.76 -7.56
N GLU A 221 3.96 26.58 -6.32
CA GLU A 221 4.10 27.61 -5.28
C GLU A 221 5.57 27.89 -4.92
N THR A 222 6.46 26.93 -5.13
CA THR A 222 7.90 27.16 -4.95
C THR A 222 8.44 28.08 -6.04
N LEU A 223 8.12 27.85 -7.32
CA LEU A 223 8.51 28.74 -8.40
C LEU A 223 7.96 30.16 -8.22
N GLU A 224 6.67 30.26 -7.85
CA GLU A 224 6.01 31.56 -7.59
C GLU A 224 6.70 32.33 -6.47
N ARG A 225 7.05 31.67 -5.37
CA ARG A 225 7.80 32.28 -4.24
C ARG A 225 9.19 32.77 -4.64
N HIS A 226 9.84 32.13 -5.59
CA HIS A 226 11.13 32.54 -6.10
C HIS A 226 11.02 33.58 -7.23
N GLY A 227 9.80 33.94 -7.65
CA GLY A 227 9.56 34.92 -8.71
C GLY A 227 10.05 34.45 -10.09
N VAL A 228 10.13 33.16 -10.31
CA VAL A 228 10.57 32.58 -11.61
C VAL A 228 9.35 32.08 -12.41
N PRO A 229 9.49 31.98 -13.75
CA PRO A 229 8.38 31.50 -14.58
C PRO A 229 7.87 30.12 -14.17
N VAL A 230 6.58 29.90 -14.27
CA VAL A 230 5.93 28.58 -14.06
C VAL A 230 5.65 27.97 -15.43
N PRO A 231 6.42 26.97 -15.89
CA PRO A 231 6.22 26.31 -17.17
C PRO A 231 4.88 25.53 -17.23
N PRO A 232 4.38 25.20 -18.44
CA PRO A 232 3.28 24.26 -18.59
C PRO A 232 3.59 22.89 -17.98
N VAL A 233 2.61 22.29 -17.34
CA VAL A 233 2.75 20.94 -16.76
C VAL A 233 2.63 19.88 -17.85
N VAL A 234 3.60 18.96 -17.92
CA VAL A 234 3.51 17.76 -18.75
C VAL A 234 2.92 16.63 -17.89
N ARG A 235 1.84 15.98 -18.36
CA ARG A 235 1.17 14.95 -17.56
C ARG A 235 1.56 13.55 -17.98
N GLY A 236 1.82 12.70 -16.96
CA GLY A 236 2.00 11.26 -17.10
C GLY A 236 0.94 10.48 -16.32
N ASP A 237 1.11 9.16 -16.30
CA ASP A 237 0.20 8.18 -15.70
C ASP A 237 0.91 7.26 -14.68
N TRP A 238 2.04 7.69 -14.15
CA TRP A 238 2.98 6.95 -13.28
C TRP A 238 3.86 5.94 -14.00
N SER A 239 3.56 5.56 -15.24
CA SER A 239 4.34 4.56 -15.97
C SER A 239 5.62 5.15 -16.59
N SER A 240 6.65 4.31 -16.76
CA SER A 240 7.87 4.70 -17.48
C SER A 240 7.57 5.05 -18.94
N ARG A 241 6.53 4.47 -19.54
CA ARG A 241 6.08 4.82 -20.90
C ARG A 241 5.65 6.28 -20.98
N SER A 242 4.79 6.73 -20.06
CA SER A 242 4.34 8.12 -20.06
C SER A 242 5.49 9.09 -19.77
N GLY A 243 6.44 8.69 -18.94
CA GLY A 243 7.68 9.43 -18.71
C GLY A 243 8.55 9.55 -19.97
N TYR A 244 8.62 8.48 -20.77
CA TYR A 244 9.32 8.52 -22.06
C TYR A 244 8.64 9.48 -23.06
N GLU A 245 7.30 9.42 -23.15
CA GLU A 245 6.53 10.34 -24.01
C GLU A 245 6.69 11.81 -23.57
N ALA A 246 6.67 12.07 -22.25
CA ALA A 246 6.97 13.38 -21.68
C ALA A 246 8.38 13.84 -22.02
N GLY A 247 9.38 12.95 -21.96
CA GLY A 247 10.76 13.24 -22.32
C GLY A 247 10.91 13.67 -23.78
N ARG A 248 10.23 13.00 -24.69
CA ARG A 248 10.20 13.40 -26.12
C ARG A 248 9.61 14.79 -26.32
N THR A 249 8.58 15.14 -25.54
CA THR A 249 7.99 16.48 -25.57
C THR A 249 8.99 17.52 -25.07
N LEU A 250 9.64 17.27 -23.92
CA LEU A 250 10.57 18.20 -23.30
C LEU A 250 11.86 18.40 -24.11
N VAL A 251 12.32 17.40 -24.85
CA VAL A 251 13.45 17.50 -25.75
C VAL A 251 13.17 18.48 -26.91
N ALA A 252 11.91 18.58 -27.33
CA ALA A 252 11.52 19.51 -28.39
C ALA A 252 11.31 20.96 -27.91
N GLU A 253 11.20 21.16 -26.59
CA GLU A 253 11.00 22.49 -26.00
C GLU A 253 12.35 23.17 -25.74
N PRO A 254 12.55 24.40 -26.26
CA PRO A 254 13.81 25.11 -26.04
C PRO A 254 13.97 25.58 -24.59
N GLY A 255 15.19 25.46 -24.05
CA GLY A 255 15.55 26.01 -22.74
C GLY A 255 15.10 25.15 -21.56
N VAL A 256 14.77 23.88 -21.77
CA VAL A 256 14.52 22.94 -20.67
C VAL A 256 15.85 22.43 -20.11
N GLU A 257 16.23 22.92 -18.93
CA GLU A 257 17.50 22.58 -18.28
C GLU A 257 17.32 21.81 -16.95
N ALA A 258 16.15 21.91 -16.32
CA ALA A 258 15.84 21.25 -15.05
C ALA A 258 14.41 20.72 -15.05
N VAL A 259 14.24 19.46 -14.60
CA VAL A 259 12.94 18.78 -14.58
C VAL A 259 12.73 18.08 -13.25
N PHE A 260 11.63 18.41 -12.58
CA PHE A 260 11.10 17.63 -11.48
C PHE A 260 10.06 16.63 -12.03
N VAL A 261 10.30 15.35 -11.81
CA VAL A 261 9.41 14.25 -12.25
C VAL A 261 8.69 13.67 -11.05
N ALA A 262 7.39 13.56 -11.17
CA ALA A 262 6.53 13.21 -10.02
C ALA A 262 6.72 11.78 -9.48
N ASN A 263 7.37 10.86 -10.21
CA ASN A 263 7.86 9.59 -9.65
C ASN A 263 9.08 9.05 -10.42
N ASP A 264 9.77 8.09 -9.83
CA ASP A 264 11.02 7.54 -10.37
C ASP A 264 10.79 6.67 -11.62
N GLN A 265 9.61 6.02 -11.74
CA GLN A 265 9.29 5.24 -12.95
C GLN A 265 9.15 6.15 -14.18
N MET A 266 8.48 7.29 -14.05
CA MET A 266 8.42 8.28 -15.14
C MET A 266 9.81 8.89 -15.38
N ALA A 267 10.62 9.11 -14.32
CA ALA A 267 12.00 9.59 -14.48
C ALA A 267 12.86 8.59 -15.27
N LEU A 268 12.69 7.28 -15.06
CA LEU A 268 13.35 6.25 -15.89
C LEU A 268 12.99 6.38 -17.37
N GLY A 269 11.70 6.57 -17.67
CA GLY A 269 11.24 6.79 -19.04
C GLY A 269 11.80 8.07 -19.65
N LEU A 270 11.81 9.17 -18.89
CA LEU A 270 12.41 10.44 -19.29
C LEU A 270 13.91 10.29 -19.61
N LEU A 271 14.68 9.66 -18.73
CA LEU A 271 16.12 9.40 -18.92
C LEU A 271 16.37 8.62 -20.23
N ARG A 272 15.51 7.65 -20.55
CA ARG A 272 15.61 6.90 -21.81
C ARG A 272 15.39 7.80 -23.03
N ALA A 273 14.36 8.66 -23.01
CA ALA A 273 14.10 9.60 -24.11
C ALA A 273 15.26 10.59 -24.33
N LEU A 274 15.84 11.11 -23.23
CA LEU A 274 17.00 12.03 -23.29
C LEU A 274 18.23 11.32 -23.87
N THR A 275 18.50 10.09 -23.45
CA THR A 275 19.61 9.29 -23.97
C THR A 275 19.47 9.08 -25.48
N GLU A 276 18.28 8.74 -25.97
CA GLU A 276 18.01 8.58 -27.42
C GLU A 276 18.17 9.88 -28.19
N ALA A 277 17.87 11.02 -27.58
CA ALA A 277 18.04 12.34 -28.18
C ALA A 277 19.46 12.91 -28.05
N GLY A 278 20.39 12.22 -27.40
CA GLY A 278 21.75 12.69 -27.15
C GLY A 278 21.87 13.82 -26.13
N VAL A 279 20.84 14.02 -25.28
CA VAL A 279 20.82 15.01 -24.19
C VAL A 279 21.49 14.43 -22.95
N GLY A 280 22.57 15.06 -22.51
CA GLY A 280 23.36 14.59 -21.36
C GLY A 280 22.73 14.97 -20.03
N VAL A 281 22.60 13.99 -19.12
CA VAL A 281 22.18 14.19 -17.73
C VAL A 281 23.40 13.93 -16.83
N PRO A 282 23.79 14.83 -15.96
CA PRO A 282 23.20 16.14 -15.61
C PRO A 282 23.70 17.32 -16.47
N LYS A 283 24.55 17.08 -17.49
CA LYS A 283 25.29 18.12 -18.20
C LYS A 283 24.39 19.15 -18.89
N ASP A 284 23.41 18.65 -19.67
CA ASP A 284 22.51 19.48 -20.48
C ASP A 284 21.15 19.64 -19.81
N MET A 285 20.71 18.65 -19.02
CA MET A 285 19.46 18.67 -18.27
C MET A 285 19.64 17.98 -16.93
N ARG A 286 19.13 18.59 -15.85
CA ARG A 286 19.12 18.02 -14.51
C ARG A 286 17.75 17.46 -14.16
N ILE A 287 17.72 16.31 -13.49
CA ILE A 287 16.49 15.58 -13.20
C ILE A 287 16.43 15.21 -11.72
N ALA A 288 15.30 15.56 -11.09
CA ALA A 288 14.92 15.05 -9.76
C ALA A 288 13.63 14.25 -9.86
N GLY A 289 13.61 13.07 -9.26
CA GLY A 289 12.46 12.18 -9.17
C GLY A 289 11.74 12.26 -7.83
N PHE A 290 10.90 11.24 -7.56
CA PHE A 290 10.15 11.09 -6.34
C PHE A 290 9.87 9.60 -6.10
N ASP A 291 9.92 9.12 -4.87
CA ASP A 291 9.68 7.81 -4.29
C ASP A 291 10.94 7.14 -3.71
N ASP A 292 12.12 7.34 -4.31
CA ASP A 292 13.38 6.67 -4.03
C ASP A 292 13.24 5.15 -4.11
N VAL A 293 12.74 4.68 -5.28
CA VAL A 293 12.69 3.23 -5.54
C VAL A 293 14.10 2.63 -5.48
N PRO A 294 14.26 1.36 -5.07
CA PRO A 294 15.59 0.72 -4.94
C PRO A 294 16.45 0.85 -6.18
N GLU A 295 15.86 0.85 -7.36
CA GLU A 295 16.53 0.96 -8.65
C GLU A 295 17.04 2.38 -8.93
N ALA A 296 16.52 3.43 -8.28
CA ALA A 296 16.89 4.82 -8.55
C ALA A 296 18.39 5.09 -8.35
N ALA A 297 19.02 4.38 -7.42
CA ALA A 297 20.47 4.43 -7.19
C ALA A 297 21.29 3.80 -8.32
N TYR A 298 20.66 3.04 -9.20
CA TYR A 298 21.29 2.30 -10.31
C TYR A 298 20.82 2.76 -11.68
N PHE A 299 20.05 3.85 -11.76
CA PHE A 299 19.76 4.49 -13.03
C PHE A 299 21.03 5.08 -13.62
N SER A 300 21.02 5.41 -14.89
CA SER A 300 22.15 6.03 -15.58
C SER A 300 21.78 7.44 -16.07
N PRO A 301 22.25 8.47 -15.35
CA PRO A 301 22.96 8.45 -14.06
C PRO A 301 22.07 8.10 -12.86
N PRO A 302 22.66 7.77 -11.67
CA PRO A 302 21.92 7.63 -10.43
C PRO A 302 21.01 8.81 -10.13
N LEU A 303 19.74 8.54 -9.84
CA LEU A 303 18.68 9.55 -9.78
C LEU A 303 18.62 10.25 -8.41
N THR A 304 18.75 11.58 -8.42
CA THR A 304 18.31 12.44 -7.31
C THR A 304 16.80 12.32 -7.18
N THR A 305 16.30 12.02 -5.98
CA THR A 305 14.88 11.75 -5.78
C THR A 305 14.45 12.08 -4.36
N VAL A 306 13.15 12.24 -4.14
CA VAL A 306 12.56 12.41 -2.82
C VAL A 306 12.16 11.05 -2.26
N ARG A 307 12.78 10.64 -1.15
CA ARG A 307 12.46 9.39 -0.47
C ARG A 307 11.14 9.50 0.27
N GLN A 308 10.27 8.53 0.01
CA GLN A 308 9.11 8.24 0.84
C GLN A 308 9.37 6.93 1.60
N ASP A 309 9.37 6.98 2.93
CA ASP A 309 9.48 5.75 3.73
C ASP A 309 8.12 5.07 3.84
N PHE A 310 7.76 4.32 2.80
CA PHE A 310 6.49 3.60 2.73
C PHE A 310 6.36 2.49 3.78
N ILE A 311 7.48 1.90 4.21
CA ILE A 311 7.49 0.87 5.27
C ILE A 311 7.12 1.51 6.61
N GLU A 312 7.77 2.63 6.95
CA GLU A 312 7.45 3.39 8.14
C GLU A 312 6.03 3.97 8.09
N LEU A 313 5.59 4.43 6.91
CA LEU A 313 4.21 4.86 6.69
C LEU A 313 3.22 3.74 7.03
N GLY A 314 3.46 2.53 6.52
CA GLY A 314 2.64 1.35 6.81
C GLY A 314 2.65 0.97 8.29
N ARG A 315 3.82 0.98 8.94
CA ARG A 315 3.98 0.73 10.37
C ARG A 315 3.18 1.73 11.23
N ARG A 316 3.28 3.03 10.92
CA ARG A 316 2.51 4.08 11.60
C ARG A 316 1.02 3.95 11.34
N THR A 317 0.62 3.57 10.14
CA THR A 317 -0.79 3.31 9.79
C THR A 317 -1.38 2.23 10.68
N PHE A 318 -0.66 1.11 10.85
CA PHE A 318 -1.09 0.04 11.76
C PHE A 318 -1.15 0.55 13.22
N GLY A 319 -0.18 1.35 13.66
CA GLY A 319 -0.19 1.94 15.01
C GLY A 319 -1.44 2.78 15.29
N LEU A 320 -1.85 3.63 14.34
CA LEU A 320 -3.07 4.43 14.44
C LEU A 320 -4.33 3.56 14.46
N LEU A 321 -4.36 2.49 13.64
CA LEU A 321 -5.47 1.55 13.65
C LEU A 321 -5.57 0.81 14.98
N ALA A 322 -4.46 0.35 15.54
CA ALA A 322 -4.40 -0.32 16.83
C ALA A 322 -4.86 0.59 17.98
N GLU A 323 -4.45 1.86 17.98
CA GLU A 323 -4.92 2.87 18.94
C GLU A 323 -6.44 3.04 18.85
N ARG A 324 -6.99 3.14 17.64
CA ARG A 324 -8.42 3.28 17.41
C ARG A 324 -9.21 2.03 17.83
N MET A 325 -8.68 0.84 17.56
CA MET A 325 -9.26 -0.44 18.02
C MET A 325 -9.29 -0.56 19.55
N ALA A 326 -8.35 0.08 20.24
CA ALA A 326 -8.30 0.18 21.69
C ALA A 326 -9.23 1.26 22.27
N GLY A 327 -10.02 1.96 21.43
CA GLY A 327 -10.92 3.03 21.84
C GLY A 327 -10.29 4.41 21.93
N GLY A 328 -9.06 4.58 21.42
CA GLY A 328 -8.40 5.88 21.31
C GLY A 328 -8.99 6.72 20.16
N GLU A 329 -8.80 8.03 20.25
CA GLU A 329 -9.19 8.99 19.22
C GLU A 329 -7.93 9.69 18.66
N PRO A 330 -7.20 9.05 17.74
CA PRO A 330 -6.02 9.67 17.12
C PRO A 330 -6.41 10.94 16.38
N THR A 331 -5.48 11.90 16.30
CA THR A 331 -5.70 13.14 15.56
C THR A 331 -6.09 12.86 14.10
N ALA A 332 -6.87 13.78 13.51
CA ALA A 332 -7.44 13.56 12.17
C ALA A 332 -6.39 13.41 11.07
N ARG A 333 -5.19 14.04 11.22
CA ARG A 333 -4.16 14.03 10.19
C ARG A 333 -2.76 13.81 10.75
N HIS A 334 -2.02 12.91 10.13
CA HIS A 334 -0.63 12.61 10.41
C HIS A 334 0.21 12.76 9.13
N LEU A 335 1.31 13.50 9.21
CA LEU A 335 2.25 13.67 8.10
C LEU A 335 3.59 13.00 8.43
N VAL A 336 4.13 12.30 7.43
CA VAL A 336 5.48 11.77 7.44
C VAL A 336 6.34 12.67 6.57
N THR A 337 7.44 13.19 7.13
CA THR A 337 8.35 14.09 6.41
C THR A 337 9.18 13.30 5.41
N PRO A 338 9.18 13.67 4.11
CA PRO A 338 10.05 13.06 3.11
C PRO A 338 11.48 13.60 3.18
N GLU A 339 12.42 12.86 2.59
CA GLU A 339 13.83 13.22 2.52
C GLU A 339 14.29 13.37 1.07
N LEU A 340 15.04 14.44 0.75
CA LEU A 340 15.67 14.57 -0.56
C LEU A 340 17.01 13.83 -0.58
N ILE A 341 17.14 12.86 -1.48
CA ILE A 341 18.34 12.06 -1.70
C ILE A 341 19.04 12.58 -2.96
N VAL A 342 20.12 13.31 -2.77
CA VAL A 342 20.89 13.89 -3.86
C VAL A 342 21.84 12.86 -4.46
N ARG A 343 21.78 12.68 -5.80
CA ARG A 343 22.64 11.79 -6.59
C ARG A 343 23.13 12.49 -7.87
N GLU A 344 23.66 11.72 -8.80
CA GLU A 344 24.38 12.23 -9.97
C GLU A 344 23.48 12.92 -11.02
N SER A 345 22.17 12.60 -11.07
CA SER A 345 21.26 13.19 -12.08
C SER A 345 21.05 14.70 -11.94
N THR A 346 21.47 15.29 -10.81
CA THR A 346 21.54 16.75 -10.62
C THR A 346 22.97 17.28 -10.55
N GLY A 347 23.98 16.40 -10.68
CA GLY A 347 25.40 16.76 -10.64
C GLY A 347 25.95 16.93 -9.21
N PRO A 348 27.27 17.06 -9.08
CA PRO A 348 27.89 17.37 -7.80
C PRO A 348 27.39 18.73 -7.28
N ARG A 349 27.29 18.83 -5.98
CA ARG A 349 27.04 20.09 -5.28
C ARG A 349 28.20 21.07 -5.48
#